data_23731685ec6b1a37ae0e258b6ac97efb
#
_entry.id   23731685ec6b1a37ae0e258b6ac97efb
#
_cell.length_a   1.000
_cell.length_b   1.000
_cell.length_c   1.000
_cell.angle_alpha   90.00
_cell.angle_beta   90.00
_cell.angle_gamma   90.00
#
_symmetry.space_group_name_H-M   'P 1'
#
loop_
_entity.id
_entity.type
_entity.pdbx_description
1 polymer ?
#
loop_
_entity_poly.entity_id
_entity_poly.type
_entity_poly.pdbx_seq_one_letter_code
_entity_poly.pdbx_strand_id
1 'polypeptide(L)'
;QISNVVDFDYELQQKITGKRLGDDNKDKPFWMEGYATYFSHLYYSRDINDFSHLENEMYGGLFSCYCGDNQPTIKERYLNGPELYNVTWESDWAVGYQVGAWFIAYLTNIHGEQTMYDFWINSQSGILFPENFQNTFGKDYISYEKEFRNFIMNSSEDELMSILPNE
;
A
#
# COMPACT_ATOMS: atom_id res chain seq x y z
N GLN A 1 1.17 3.46 -17.41
CA GLN A 1 1.55 4.71 -18.14
C GLN A 1 2.63 5.52 -17.40
N ILE A 2 2.90 5.24 -16.13
CA ILE A 2 4.01 5.85 -15.38
C ILE A 2 5.36 5.41 -15.97
N SER A 3 5.41 4.23 -16.58
CA SER A 3 6.62 3.69 -17.23
C SER A 3 7.14 4.50 -18.42
N ASN A 4 6.30 5.38 -19.01
CA ASN A 4 6.70 6.18 -20.17
C ASN A 4 7.31 7.54 -19.81
N VAL A 5 7.37 7.87 -18.52
CA VAL A 5 7.78 9.20 -18.08
C VAL A 5 9.25 9.25 -17.71
N VAL A 6 9.84 8.13 -17.38
CA VAL A 6 11.26 8.00 -17.07
C VAL A 6 11.85 7.00 -18.07
N ASP A 7 12.29 7.54 -19.21
CA ASP A 7 12.98 6.74 -20.19
C ASP A 7 14.34 6.44 -19.61
N PHE A 8 14.69 5.33 -19.09
CA PHE A 8 15.92 5.12 -19.01
C PHE A 8 16.63 4.22 -18.17
N ASP A 9 16.73 4.51 -16.95
CA ASP A 9 17.50 3.78 -15.96
C ASP A 9 16.51 2.94 -15.15
N TYR A 10 16.43 1.66 -15.47
CA TYR A 10 15.56 0.71 -14.77
C TYR A 10 15.83 0.70 -13.26
N GLU A 11 17.09 0.87 -12.83
CA GLU A 11 17.43 0.95 -11.41
C GLU A 11 16.89 2.23 -10.76
N LEU A 12 17.02 3.36 -11.45
CA LEU A 12 16.47 4.62 -10.98
C LEU A 12 14.95 4.53 -10.89
N GLN A 13 14.30 3.99 -11.91
CA GLN A 13 12.84 3.80 -11.91
C GLN A 13 12.38 3.00 -10.67
N GLN A 14 13.08 1.92 -10.33
CA GLN A 14 12.74 1.15 -9.13
C GLN A 14 12.93 1.90 -7.82
N LYS A 15 13.92 2.78 -7.75
CA LYS A 15 14.20 3.61 -6.57
C LYS A 15 13.17 4.72 -6.38
N ILE A 16 12.71 5.35 -7.45
CA ILE A 16 11.70 6.41 -7.38
C ILE A 16 10.28 5.87 -7.13
N THR A 17 10.00 4.64 -7.54
CA THR A 17 8.69 4.00 -7.35
C THR A 17 8.53 3.27 -6.02
N GLY A 18 9.59 3.20 -5.20
CA GLY A 18 9.57 2.44 -3.95
C GLY A 18 9.68 0.92 -4.13
N LYS A 19 9.89 0.43 -5.36
CA LYS A 19 10.02 -1.00 -5.62
C LYS A 19 11.30 -1.58 -5.01
N ARG A 20 12.36 -0.78 -4.91
CA ARG A 20 13.62 -1.15 -4.25
C ARG A 20 13.98 -0.15 -3.17
N LEU A 21 13.76 -0.56 -1.93
CA LEU A 21 14.13 0.17 -0.72
C LEU A 21 15.22 -0.59 0.02
N GLY A 22 16.19 0.15 0.58
CA GLY A 22 17.31 -0.45 1.29
C GLY A 22 18.37 -1.08 0.37
N ASP A 23 19.32 -1.78 1.00
CA ASP A 23 20.53 -2.31 0.34
C ASP A 23 20.42 -3.79 -0.07
N ASP A 24 19.29 -4.44 0.22
CA ASP A 24 19.09 -5.87 -0.05
C ASP A 24 18.82 -6.19 -1.52
N ASN A 25 18.68 -5.17 -2.36
CA ASN A 25 18.42 -5.26 -3.80
C ASN A 25 17.22 -6.16 -4.18
N LYS A 26 16.24 -6.29 -3.28
CA LYS A 26 15.04 -7.08 -3.49
C LYS A 26 13.85 -6.20 -3.80
N ASP A 27 12.96 -6.72 -4.64
CA ASP A 27 11.71 -6.03 -4.98
C ASP A 27 10.72 -6.06 -3.81
N LYS A 28 10.17 -4.88 -3.50
CA LYS A 28 9.18 -4.64 -2.44
C LYS A 28 7.81 -4.36 -3.06
N PRO A 29 6.82 -5.23 -2.90
CA PRO A 29 5.51 -5.04 -3.54
C PRO A 29 4.65 -3.95 -2.89
N PHE A 30 4.83 -3.65 -1.61
CA PHE A 30 3.86 -2.93 -0.77
C PHE A 30 3.34 -1.61 -1.34
N TRP A 31 4.19 -0.81 -1.97
CA TRP A 31 3.77 0.51 -2.46
C TRP A 31 3.05 0.43 -3.80
N MET A 32 3.72 -0.12 -4.81
CA MET A 32 3.16 -0.16 -6.17
C MET A 32 1.95 -1.09 -6.27
N GLU A 33 2.08 -2.28 -5.73
CA GLU A 33 1.00 -3.27 -5.78
C GLU A 33 -0.14 -2.92 -4.81
N GLY A 34 0.19 -2.38 -3.63
CA GLY A 34 -0.81 -1.85 -2.72
C GLY A 34 -1.61 -0.70 -3.33
N TYR A 35 -0.93 0.23 -4.00
CA TYR A 35 -1.57 1.33 -4.73
C TYR A 35 -2.49 0.81 -5.85
N ALA A 36 -1.98 -0.09 -6.68
CA ALA A 36 -2.75 -0.67 -7.76
C ALA A 36 -3.98 -1.44 -7.24
N THR A 37 -3.82 -2.22 -6.17
CA THR A 37 -4.90 -3.00 -5.55
C THR A 37 -5.98 -2.08 -5.00
N TYR A 38 -5.63 -1.13 -4.13
CA TYR A 38 -6.61 -0.23 -3.51
C TYR A 38 -7.37 0.59 -4.56
N PHE A 39 -6.66 1.29 -5.43
CA PHE A 39 -7.31 2.18 -6.40
C PHE A 39 -8.08 1.43 -7.49
N SER A 40 -7.70 0.20 -7.83
CA SER A 40 -8.51 -0.59 -8.76
C SER A 40 -9.88 -0.94 -8.17
N HIS A 41 -9.94 -1.36 -6.90
CA HIS A 41 -11.21 -1.62 -6.22
C HIS A 41 -12.02 -0.34 -5.98
N LEU A 42 -11.38 0.75 -5.60
CA LEU A 42 -12.04 2.03 -5.39
C LEU A 42 -12.68 2.55 -6.69
N TYR A 43 -11.94 2.58 -7.79
CA TYR A 43 -12.46 3.09 -9.04
C TYR A 43 -13.51 2.17 -9.66
N TYR A 44 -13.36 0.86 -9.51
CA TYR A 44 -14.41 -0.07 -9.92
C TYR A 44 -15.70 0.13 -9.11
N SER A 45 -15.60 0.30 -7.79
CA SER A 45 -16.75 0.59 -6.93
C SER A 45 -17.48 1.86 -7.33
N ARG A 46 -16.74 2.90 -7.72
CA ARG A 46 -17.31 4.14 -8.26
C ARG A 46 -17.99 3.96 -9.59
N ASP A 47 -17.38 3.18 -10.50
CA ASP A 47 -17.92 2.93 -11.83
C ASP A 47 -19.27 2.18 -11.75
N ILE A 48 -19.38 1.21 -10.87
CA ILE A 48 -20.64 0.47 -10.64
C ILE A 48 -21.56 1.13 -9.62
N ASN A 49 -21.15 2.22 -8.98
CA ASN A 49 -21.86 2.91 -7.90
C ASN A 49 -22.24 1.97 -6.73
N ASP A 50 -21.31 1.09 -6.35
CA ASP A 50 -21.47 0.13 -5.26
C ASP A 50 -20.17 -0.03 -4.46
N PHE A 51 -20.08 0.67 -3.31
CA PHE A 51 -18.92 0.63 -2.44
C PHE A 51 -18.81 -0.64 -1.59
N SER A 52 -19.84 -1.48 -1.56
CA SER A 52 -19.75 -2.79 -0.92
C SER A 52 -18.70 -3.69 -1.58
N HIS A 53 -18.41 -3.48 -2.88
CA HIS A 53 -17.31 -4.15 -3.55
C HIS A 53 -15.96 -3.81 -2.91
N LEU A 54 -15.65 -2.51 -2.75
CA LEU A 54 -14.41 -2.08 -2.10
C LEU A 54 -14.30 -2.64 -0.67
N GLU A 55 -15.37 -2.52 0.10
CA GLU A 55 -15.41 -3.04 1.48
C GLU A 55 -15.13 -4.54 1.53
N ASN A 56 -15.81 -5.33 0.71
CA ASN A 56 -15.64 -6.78 0.67
C ASN A 56 -14.24 -7.22 0.23
N GLU A 57 -13.67 -6.58 -0.80
CA GLU A 57 -12.34 -6.90 -1.29
C GLU A 57 -11.25 -6.53 -0.26
N MET A 58 -11.36 -5.35 0.34
CA MET A 58 -10.42 -4.91 1.37
C MET A 58 -10.55 -5.77 2.64
N TYR A 59 -11.77 -6.06 3.09
CA TYR A 59 -12.01 -6.95 4.23
C TYR A 59 -11.45 -8.35 3.94
N GLY A 60 -11.85 -8.96 2.83
CA GLY A 60 -11.38 -10.28 2.42
C GLY A 60 -9.85 -10.34 2.29
N GLY A 61 -9.23 -9.29 1.75
CA GLY A 61 -7.78 -9.17 1.61
C GLY A 61 -7.04 -9.20 2.95
N LEU A 62 -7.59 -8.61 4.02
CA LEU A 62 -6.93 -8.53 5.32
C LEU A 62 -7.23 -9.73 6.23
N PHE A 63 -8.48 -10.20 6.21
CA PHE A 63 -8.99 -11.19 7.17
C PHE A 63 -9.04 -12.60 6.62
N SER A 64 -8.71 -12.84 5.35
CA SER A 64 -8.59 -14.18 4.80
C SER A 64 -7.22 -14.82 5.05
N CYS A 65 -7.18 -16.14 4.95
CA CYS A 65 -5.95 -16.91 4.83
C CYS A 65 -5.87 -17.47 3.41
N TYR A 66 -4.92 -17.05 2.61
CA TYR A 66 -4.76 -17.53 1.23
C TYR A 66 -4.25 -18.98 1.13
N CYS A 67 -3.96 -19.64 2.22
CA CYS A 67 -3.25 -20.93 2.25
C CYS A 67 -4.08 -22.11 2.82
N GLY A 68 -5.39 -21.95 3.00
CA GLY A 68 -6.29 -22.99 3.51
C GLY A 68 -6.64 -22.85 5.00
N ASP A 69 -7.56 -23.69 5.46
CA ASP A 69 -8.09 -23.66 6.81
C ASP A 69 -6.99 -23.81 7.87
N ASN A 70 -7.09 -23.07 8.97
CA ASN A 70 -6.15 -23.03 10.10
C ASN A 70 -4.80 -22.33 9.82
N GLN A 71 -4.65 -21.60 8.74
CA GLN A 71 -3.49 -20.72 8.53
C GLN A 71 -3.77 -19.32 9.07
N PRO A 72 -2.73 -18.58 9.49
CA PRO A 72 -2.91 -17.21 9.95
C PRO A 72 -3.45 -16.32 8.84
N THR A 73 -4.34 -15.40 9.21
CA THR A 73 -4.84 -14.36 8.30
C THR A 73 -3.71 -13.45 7.80
N ILE A 74 -3.96 -12.71 6.74
CA ILE A 74 -2.99 -11.72 6.25
C ILE A 74 -2.65 -10.69 7.34
N LYS A 75 -3.66 -10.25 8.11
CA LYS A 75 -3.46 -9.37 9.28
C LYS A 75 -2.48 -9.98 10.29
N GLU A 76 -2.69 -11.23 10.68
CA GLU A 76 -1.82 -11.92 11.64
C GLU A 76 -0.40 -12.14 11.09
N ARG A 77 -0.28 -12.48 9.80
CA ARG A 77 1.02 -12.64 9.14
C ARG A 77 1.79 -11.32 9.13
N TYR A 78 1.13 -10.20 8.83
CA TYR A 78 1.73 -8.88 8.92
C TYR A 78 2.15 -8.53 10.33
N LEU A 79 1.26 -8.67 11.32
CA LEU A 79 1.57 -8.29 12.71
C LEU A 79 2.68 -9.12 13.35
N ASN A 80 2.88 -10.37 12.91
CA ASN A 80 3.94 -11.26 13.37
C ASN A 80 5.16 -11.31 12.45
N GLY A 81 5.10 -10.61 11.30
CA GLY A 81 6.15 -10.57 10.29
C GLY A 81 7.02 -9.33 10.34
N PRO A 82 7.84 -9.12 9.30
CA PRO A 82 8.65 -7.91 9.16
C PRO A 82 7.77 -6.67 8.92
N GLU A 83 8.40 -5.50 9.02
CA GLU A 83 7.80 -4.25 8.58
C GLU A 83 7.41 -4.33 7.10
N LEU A 84 6.31 -3.68 6.75
CA LEU A 84 5.70 -3.77 5.41
C LEU A 84 6.70 -3.43 4.28
N TYR A 85 7.53 -2.42 4.49
CA TYR A 85 8.56 -2.01 3.53
C TYR A 85 9.75 -2.98 3.44
N ASN A 86 9.83 -4.00 4.31
CA ASN A 86 10.82 -5.09 4.26
C ASN A 86 10.24 -6.38 3.64
N VAL A 87 8.92 -6.44 3.43
CA VAL A 87 8.28 -7.57 2.74
C VAL A 87 8.75 -7.62 1.29
N THR A 88 9.19 -8.79 0.84
CA THR A 88 9.63 -9.05 -0.54
C THR A 88 8.68 -10.00 -1.24
N TRP A 89 8.81 -10.13 -2.56
CA TRP A 89 8.07 -11.11 -3.33
C TRP A 89 8.31 -12.56 -2.87
N GLU A 90 9.54 -12.87 -2.44
CA GLU A 90 9.89 -14.21 -1.99
C GLU A 90 9.46 -14.48 -0.54
N SER A 91 9.37 -13.43 0.30
CA SER A 91 9.01 -13.60 1.71
C SER A 91 7.50 -13.75 1.93
N ASP A 92 6.72 -12.76 1.49
CA ASP A 92 5.26 -12.78 1.64
C ASP A 92 4.59 -11.76 0.69
N TRP A 93 4.46 -12.12 -0.59
CA TRP A 93 3.84 -11.26 -1.58
C TRP A 93 2.39 -10.87 -1.21
N ALA A 94 1.63 -11.79 -0.60
CA ALA A 94 0.23 -11.52 -0.26
C ALA A 94 0.09 -10.44 0.82
N VAL A 95 0.98 -10.40 1.81
CA VAL A 95 1.07 -9.27 2.76
C VAL A 95 1.43 -8.00 1.99
N GLY A 96 2.39 -8.05 1.07
CA GLY A 96 2.76 -6.89 0.26
C GLY A 96 1.59 -6.28 -0.51
N TYR A 97 0.75 -7.10 -1.14
CA TYR A 97 -0.45 -6.66 -1.86
C TYR A 97 -1.55 -6.15 -0.93
N GLN A 98 -2.00 -7.01 -0.02
CA GLN A 98 -3.21 -6.75 0.75
C GLN A 98 -2.99 -5.72 1.86
N VAL A 99 -1.92 -5.86 2.64
CA VAL A 99 -1.59 -4.87 3.67
C VAL A 99 -1.06 -3.59 3.03
N GLY A 100 -0.37 -3.70 1.88
CA GLY A 100 -0.03 -2.55 1.05
C GLY A 100 -1.25 -1.74 0.64
N ALA A 101 -2.32 -2.40 0.19
CA ALA A 101 -3.59 -1.73 -0.16
C ALA A 101 -4.20 -1.01 1.07
N TRP A 102 -4.18 -1.63 2.24
CA TRP A 102 -4.64 -1.00 3.47
C TRP A 102 -3.76 0.19 3.91
N PHE A 103 -2.45 0.11 3.67
CA PHE A 103 -1.55 1.25 3.92
C PHE A 103 -1.86 2.43 3.00
N ILE A 104 -2.14 2.15 1.73
CA ILE A 104 -2.59 3.18 0.77
C ILE A 104 -3.95 3.76 1.18
N ALA A 105 -4.93 2.93 1.59
CA ALA A 105 -6.21 3.39 2.11
C ALA A 105 -6.04 4.30 3.34
N TYR A 106 -5.18 3.91 4.28
CA TYR A 106 -4.85 4.67 5.47
C TYR A 106 -4.28 6.06 5.14
N LEU A 107 -3.30 6.11 4.23
CA LEU A 107 -2.74 7.39 3.77
C LEU A 107 -3.76 8.23 3.00
N THR A 108 -4.59 7.60 2.18
CA THR A 108 -5.65 8.28 1.44
C THR A 108 -6.69 8.90 2.38
N ASN A 109 -7.05 8.19 3.44
CA ASN A 109 -7.98 8.71 4.45
C ASN A 109 -7.42 9.94 5.20
N ILE A 110 -6.10 9.98 5.45
CA ILE A 110 -5.46 11.10 6.14
C ILE A 110 -5.24 12.30 5.21
N HIS A 111 -4.78 12.06 3.98
CA HIS A 111 -4.26 13.10 3.10
C HIS A 111 -5.14 13.40 1.88
N GLY A 112 -6.10 12.54 1.59
CA GLY A 112 -6.93 12.62 0.39
C GLY A 112 -6.27 12.05 -0.86
N GLU A 113 -7.09 11.71 -1.85
CA GLU A 113 -6.65 11.08 -3.11
C GLU A 113 -5.73 11.99 -3.94
N GLN A 114 -5.97 13.30 -3.91
CA GLN A 114 -5.13 14.24 -4.66
C GLN A 114 -3.66 14.16 -4.21
N THR A 115 -3.41 14.05 -2.91
CA THR A 115 -2.05 13.89 -2.37
C THR A 115 -1.41 12.58 -2.83
N MET A 116 -2.19 11.50 -2.92
CA MET A 116 -1.71 10.23 -3.45
C MET A 116 -1.33 10.36 -4.93
N TYR A 117 -2.09 11.13 -5.71
CA TYR A 117 -1.77 11.42 -7.09
C TYR A 117 -0.52 12.30 -7.23
N ASP A 118 -0.40 13.33 -6.39
CA ASP A 118 0.75 14.25 -6.38
C ASP A 118 2.06 13.53 -6.12
N PHE A 119 2.06 12.47 -5.30
CA PHE A 119 3.23 11.60 -5.12
C PHE A 119 3.77 11.07 -6.47
N TRP A 120 2.88 10.60 -7.33
CA TRP A 120 3.27 10.06 -8.64
C TRP A 120 3.71 11.16 -9.62
N ILE A 121 3.08 12.33 -9.56
CA ILE A 121 3.52 13.48 -10.36
C ILE A 121 4.91 13.91 -9.95
N ASN A 122 5.20 14.00 -8.65
CA ASN A 122 6.51 14.38 -8.13
C ASN A 122 7.60 13.36 -8.50
N SER A 123 7.24 12.06 -8.58
CA SER A 123 8.16 11.00 -9.00
C SER A 123 8.74 11.21 -10.40
N GLN A 124 8.05 11.96 -11.26
CA GLN A 124 8.50 12.28 -12.62
C GLN A 124 9.80 13.11 -12.64
N SER A 125 10.10 13.82 -11.56
CA SER A 125 11.36 14.58 -11.41
C SER A 125 12.59 13.70 -11.15
N GLY A 126 12.41 12.38 -10.94
CA GLY A 126 13.47 11.46 -10.56
C GLY A 126 13.84 11.50 -9.07
N ILE A 127 13.05 12.19 -8.25
CA ILE A 127 13.23 12.20 -6.79
C ILE A 127 13.08 10.79 -6.22
N LEU A 128 13.95 10.39 -5.30
CA LEU A 128 13.92 9.05 -4.72
C LEU A 128 12.71 8.87 -3.80
N PHE A 129 12.18 7.66 -3.72
CA PHE A 129 10.99 7.32 -2.93
C PHE A 129 11.01 7.88 -1.51
N PRO A 130 12.07 7.70 -0.68
CA PRO A 130 12.05 8.19 0.70
C PRO A 130 11.87 9.69 0.81
N GLU A 131 12.55 10.44 -0.03
CA GLU A 131 12.48 11.90 -0.07
C GLU A 131 11.13 12.38 -0.61
N ASN A 132 10.66 11.78 -1.71
CA ASN A 132 9.35 12.09 -2.27
C ASN A 132 8.22 11.79 -1.28
N PHE A 133 8.30 10.65 -0.58
CA PHE A 133 7.32 10.28 0.43
C PHE A 133 7.26 11.32 1.56
N GLN A 134 8.42 11.69 2.11
CA GLN A 134 8.47 12.70 3.17
C GLN A 134 7.98 14.08 2.71
N ASN A 135 8.34 14.50 1.50
CA ASN A 135 7.90 15.78 0.94
C ASN A 135 6.39 15.81 0.68
N THR A 136 5.81 14.69 0.23
CA THR A 136 4.40 14.59 -0.09
C THR A 136 3.52 14.45 1.15
N PHE A 137 3.92 13.60 2.11
CA PHE A 137 3.09 13.27 3.28
C PHE A 137 3.53 13.94 4.57
N GLY A 138 4.64 14.70 4.56
CA GLY A 138 5.13 15.45 5.73
C GLY A 138 5.88 14.62 6.77
N LYS A 139 6.00 13.29 6.56
CA LYS A 139 6.67 12.36 7.48
C LYS A 139 7.29 11.21 6.67
N ASP A 140 8.36 10.62 7.17
CA ASP A 140 9.00 9.49 6.50
C ASP A 140 8.10 8.22 6.52
N TYR A 141 8.32 7.33 5.54
CA TYR A 141 7.49 6.13 5.35
C TYR A 141 7.64 5.10 6.49
N ILE A 142 8.79 5.09 7.18
CA ILE A 142 9.05 4.18 8.31
C ILE A 142 8.18 4.59 9.50
N SER A 143 8.12 5.90 9.79
CA SER A 143 7.26 6.45 10.84
C SER A 143 5.77 6.23 10.54
N TYR A 144 5.35 6.43 9.29
CA TYR A 144 3.97 6.15 8.89
C TYR A 144 3.62 4.67 8.98
N GLU A 145 4.51 3.78 8.57
CA GLU A 145 4.27 2.33 8.69
C GLU A 145 4.11 1.91 10.15
N LYS A 146 4.91 2.46 11.05
CA LYS A 146 4.79 2.19 12.48
C LYS A 146 3.44 2.65 13.06
N GLU A 147 2.96 3.82 12.66
CA GLU A 147 1.63 4.30 13.06
C GLU A 147 0.52 3.43 12.47
N PHE A 148 0.62 3.09 11.20
CA PHE A 148 -0.29 2.20 10.52
C PHE A 148 -0.32 0.80 11.16
N ARG A 149 0.84 0.22 11.49
CA ARG A 149 0.91 -1.07 12.20
C ARG A 149 0.19 -1.03 13.55
N ASN A 150 0.35 0.06 14.30
CA ASN A 150 -0.38 0.28 15.54
C ASN A 150 -1.89 0.43 15.29
N PHE A 151 -2.30 1.10 14.22
CA PHE A 151 -3.69 1.21 13.82
C PHE A 151 -4.27 -0.18 13.49
N ILE A 152 -3.63 -0.96 12.63
CA ILE A 152 -4.07 -2.33 12.29
C ILE A 152 -4.14 -3.24 13.53
N MET A 153 -3.21 -3.09 14.46
CA MET A 153 -3.13 -3.92 15.67
C MET A 153 -4.25 -3.61 16.67
N ASN A 154 -4.57 -2.33 16.87
CA ASN A 154 -5.41 -1.89 17.98
C ASN A 154 -6.85 -1.56 17.57
N SER A 155 -7.14 -1.42 16.28
CA SER A 155 -8.49 -1.11 15.80
C SER A 155 -9.38 -2.34 15.71
N SER A 156 -10.66 -2.14 16.06
CA SER A 156 -11.72 -3.09 15.72
C SER A 156 -11.93 -3.19 14.22
N GLU A 157 -12.66 -4.21 13.76
CA GLU A 157 -13.01 -4.35 12.34
C GLU A 157 -13.80 -3.13 11.83
N ASP A 158 -14.75 -2.64 12.60
CA ASP A 158 -15.56 -1.46 12.25
C ASP A 158 -14.68 -0.20 12.10
N GLU A 159 -13.70 0.00 13.00
CA GLU A 159 -12.77 1.12 12.92
C GLU A 159 -11.85 1.00 11.69
N LEU A 160 -11.38 -0.22 11.37
CA LEU A 160 -10.61 -0.45 10.14
C LEU A 160 -11.46 -0.13 8.91
N MET A 161 -12.70 -0.62 8.84
CA MET A 161 -13.58 -0.37 7.71
C MET A 161 -13.95 1.11 7.55
N SER A 162 -14.02 1.86 8.66
CA SER A 162 -14.41 3.28 8.63
C SER A 162 -13.47 4.22 7.89
N ILE A 163 -12.24 3.80 7.58
CA ILE A 163 -11.32 4.60 6.76
C ILE A 163 -11.57 4.47 5.25
N LEU A 164 -12.38 3.50 4.83
CA LEU A 164 -12.74 3.32 3.44
C LEU A 164 -13.85 4.31 3.04
N PRO A 165 -13.80 4.88 1.83
CA PRO A 165 -14.90 5.70 1.34
C PRO A 165 -16.15 4.85 1.14
N ASN A 166 -17.31 5.44 1.41
CA ASN A 166 -18.63 4.81 1.33
C ASN A 166 -19.61 5.58 0.42
N GLU A 167 -19.12 6.64 -0.26
CA GLU A 167 -19.85 7.46 -1.24
C GLU A 167 -18.98 7.81 -2.45
#